data_33e8cf50979f43e14a66571cb674cd0d
#
_entry.id   33e8cf50979f43e14a66571cb674cd0d
#
_cell.length_a   1.000
_cell.length_b   1.000
_cell.length_c   1.000
_cell.angle_alpha   90.00
_cell.angle_beta   90.00
_cell.angle_gamma   90.00
#
_symmetry.space_group_name_H-M   'P 1'
#
loop_
_entity.id
_entity.type
_entity.pdbx_description
1 polymer ?
#
loop_
_entity_poly.entity_id
_entity_poly.type
_entity_poly.pdbx_seq_one_letter_code
_entity_poly.pdbx_strand_id
1 'polypeptide(L)' 'RRRFRMWQIAQQTHWDNMHYQFQQGYLDEEYYEDAFKDRVVRLAPTWKALGLTSGRRSFFAEIDRLSRQ' A
#
# COMPACT_ATOMS: atom_id res chain seq x y z
N ARG A 1 -13.69 -13.75 -8.31
CA ARG A 1 -12.68 -14.17 -7.34
C ARG A 1 -11.28 -14.05 -7.87
N ARG A 2 -11.00 -14.68 -9.00
CA ARG A 2 -9.71 -14.52 -9.65
C ARG A 2 -9.48 -13.06 -10.03
N ARG A 3 -10.51 -12.41 -10.58
CA ARG A 3 -10.44 -10.99 -10.93
C ARG A 3 -10.26 -10.11 -9.72
N PHE A 4 -10.97 -10.42 -8.64
CA PHE A 4 -10.85 -9.64 -7.40
C PHE A 4 -9.44 -9.73 -6.85
N ARG A 5 -8.88 -10.94 -6.79
CA ARG A 5 -7.52 -11.13 -6.31
C ARG A 5 -6.50 -10.40 -7.18
N MET A 6 -6.62 -10.52 -8.49
CA MET A 6 -5.72 -9.85 -9.42
C MET A 6 -5.81 -8.33 -9.31
N TRP A 7 -7.03 -7.82 -9.13
CA TRP A 7 -7.23 -6.39 -8.94
C TRP A 7 -6.54 -5.91 -7.65
N GLN A 8 -6.67 -6.69 -6.57
CA GLN A 8 -6.02 -6.35 -5.31
C GLN A 8 -4.50 -6.40 -5.42
N ILE A 9 -3.96 -7.36 -6.16
CA ILE A 9 -2.51 -7.42 -6.41
C ILE A 9 -2.05 -6.16 -7.15
N ALA A 10 -2.82 -5.72 -8.14
CA ALA A 10 -2.51 -4.51 -8.88
C ALA A 10 -2.54 -3.28 -7.97
N GLN A 11 -3.52 -3.19 -7.07
CA GLN A 11 -3.60 -2.10 -6.11
C GLN A 11 -2.41 -2.11 -5.15
N GLN A 12 -2.05 -3.28 -4.64
CA GLN A 12 -0.93 -3.40 -3.74
C GLN A 12 0.38 -3.00 -4.41
N THR A 13 0.58 -3.45 -5.64
CA THR A 13 1.77 -3.11 -6.42
C THR A 13 1.83 -1.62 -6.71
N HIS A 14 0.68 -1.03 -7.05
CA HIS A 14 0.59 0.40 -7.31
C HIS A 14 1.01 1.22 -6.09
N TRP A 15 0.47 0.88 -4.92
CA TRP A 15 0.78 1.63 -3.71
C TRP A 15 2.20 1.38 -3.20
N ASP A 16 2.72 0.17 -3.42
CA ASP A 16 4.12 -0.10 -3.12
C ASP A 16 5.04 0.80 -3.96
N ASN A 17 4.71 0.97 -5.24
CA ASN A 17 5.48 1.83 -6.13
C ASN A 17 5.36 3.30 -5.72
N MET A 18 4.18 3.74 -5.31
CA MET A 18 3.98 5.09 -4.80
C MET A 18 4.82 5.35 -3.57
N HIS A 19 4.87 4.39 -2.66
CA HIS A 19 5.70 4.49 -1.45
C HIS A 19 7.19 4.60 -1.82
N TYR A 20 7.63 3.79 -2.78
CA TYR A 20 9.02 3.84 -3.23
C TYR A 20 9.35 5.21 -3.82
N GLN A 21 8.49 5.75 -4.67
CA GLN A 21 8.72 7.06 -5.28
C GLN A 21 8.73 8.17 -4.25
N PHE A 22 7.88 8.07 -3.24
CA PHE A 22 7.89 9.04 -2.15
C PHE A 22 9.23 9.02 -1.41
N GLN A 23 9.76 7.83 -1.13
CA GLN A 23 11.05 7.70 -0.46
C GLN A 23 12.19 8.26 -1.30
N GLN A 24 12.05 8.26 -2.61
CA GLN A 24 13.04 8.86 -3.51
C GLN A 24 12.86 10.38 -3.68
N GLY A 25 11.83 10.95 -3.05
CA GLY A 25 11.59 12.38 -3.13
C GLY A 25 10.87 12.85 -4.38
N TYR A 26 10.20 11.95 -5.08
CA TYR A 26 9.53 12.29 -6.35
C TYR A 26 8.06 12.66 -6.20
N LEU A 27 7.51 12.58 -4.99
CA LEU A 27 6.11 12.88 -4.77
C LEU A 27 5.94 13.96 -3.72
N ASP A 28 4.86 14.73 -3.85
CA ASP A 28 4.48 15.70 -2.84
C ASP A 28 4.11 14.98 -1.53
N GLU A 29 4.69 15.43 -0.43
CA GLU A 29 4.51 14.78 0.87
C GLU A 29 3.05 14.80 1.33
N GLU A 30 2.41 15.95 1.19
CA GLU A 30 1.02 16.10 1.61
C GLU A 30 0.09 15.18 0.81
N TYR A 31 0.26 15.17 -0.50
CA TYR A 31 -0.52 14.31 -1.37
C TYR A 31 -0.31 12.83 -1.01
N TYR A 32 0.94 12.45 -0.83
CA TYR A 32 1.27 11.07 -0.51
C TYR A 32 0.64 10.64 0.81
N GLU A 33 0.80 11.45 1.86
CA GLU A 33 0.27 11.08 3.18
C GLU A 33 -1.24 10.93 3.16
N ASP A 34 -1.95 11.88 2.56
CA ASP A 34 -3.40 11.83 2.50
C ASP A 34 -3.89 10.63 1.70
N ALA A 35 -3.39 10.44 0.50
CA ALA A 35 -3.84 9.35 -0.36
C ALA A 35 -3.40 8.00 0.18
N PHE A 36 -2.16 7.90 0.64
CA PHE A 36 -1.61 6.64 1.14
C PHE A 36 -2.37 6.16 2.38
N LYS A 37 -2.52 7.03 3.36
CA LYS A 37 -3.23 6.64 4.59
C LYS A 37 -4.65 6.22 4.30
N ASP A 38 -5.37 7.02 3.52
CA ASP A 38 -6.77 6.73 3.26
C ASP A 38 -6.97 5.41 2.52
N ARG A 39 -6.18 5.20 1.47
CA ARG A 39 -6.37 4.03 0.61
C ARG A 39 -5.71 2.76 1.13
N VAL A 40 -4.46 2.88 1.55
CA VAL A 40 -3.67 1.71 1.91
C VAL A 40 -4.14 1.13 3.23
N VAL A 41 -4.42 1.97 4.23
CA VAL A 41 -4.90 1.47 5.52
C VAL A 41 -6.24 0.76 5.36
N ARG A 42 -7.08 1.23 4.45
CA ARG A 42 -8.36 0.57 4.15
C ARG A 42 -8.18 -0.78 3.48
N LEU A 43 -7.23 -0.87 2.55
CA LEU A 43 -7.02 -2.07 1.76
C LEU A 43 -6.18 -3.12 2.48
N ALA A 44 -5.38 -2.71 3.44
CA ALA A 44 -4.45 -3.61 4.12
C ALA A 44 -5.12 -4.85 4.74
N PRO A 45 -6.26 -4.74 5.44
CA PRO A 45 -6.90 -5.94 5.97
C PRO A 45 -7.31 -6.94 4.90
N THR A 46 -7.78 -6.44 3.75
CA THR A 46 -8.14 -7.29 2.63
C THR A 46 -6.91 -8.00 2.07
N TRP A 47 -5.81 -7.27 1.90
CA TRP A 47 -4.57 -7.86 1.40
C TRP A 47 -4.06 -8.95 2.34
N LYS A 48 -4.13 -8.70 3.64
CA LYS A 48 -3.71 -9.67 4.64
C LYS A 48 -4.58 -10.92 4.59
N ALA A 49 -5.89 -10.75 4.47
CA ALA A 49 -6.82 -11.87 4.39
C ALA A 49 -6.58 -12.71 3.13
N LEU A 50 -6.15 -12.09 2.04
CA LEU A 50 -5.85 -12.79 0.80
C LEU A 50 -4.44 -13.34 0.75
N GLY A 51 -3.60 -13.02 1.73
CA GLY A 51 -2.21 -13.48 1.78
C GLY A 51 -1.33 -12.86 0.71
N LEU A 52 -1.62 -11.63 0.32
CA LEU A 52 -0.86 -10.94 -0.73
C LEU A 52 0.41 -10.31 -0.18
N THR A 53 1.53 -10.59 -0.84
CA THR A 53 2.85 -10.12 -0.40
C THR A 53 3.67 -9.57 -1.57
N SER A 54 3.03 -8.86 -2.50
CA SER A 54 3.72 -8.37 -3.69
C SER A 54 4.50 -7.07 -3.48
N GLY A 55 4.41 -6.47 -2.29
CA GLY A 55 5.15 -5.24 -2.01
C GLY A 55 6.50 -5.50 -1.35
N ARG A 56 7.27 -4.42 -1.18
CA ARG A 56 8.57 -4.46 -0.50
C ARG A 56 8.38 -4.51 1.01
N ARG A 57 9.44 -4.95 1.73
CA ARG A 57 9.41 -4.98 3.19
C ARG A 57 9.11 -3.61 3.79
N SER A 58 9.75 -2.57 3.26
CA SER A 58 9.56 -1.22 3.77
C SER A 58 8.12 -0.76 3.62
N PHE A 59 7.46 -1.19 2.54
CA PHE A 59 6.06 -0.88 2.31
C PHE A 59 5.17 -1.52 3.39
N PHE A 60 5.38 -2.80 3.65
CA PHE A 60 4.59 -3.50 4.67
C PHE A 60 4.88 -3.00 6.07
N ALA A 61 6.12 -2.61 6.35
CA ALA A 61 6.46 -2.01 7.63
C ALA A 61 5.73 -0.68 7.83
N GLU A 62 5.62 0.12 6.78
CA GLU A 62 4.90 1.38 6.84
C GLU A 62 3.40 1.18 7.05
N ILE A 63 2.81 0.19 6.38
CA ILE A 63 1.41 -0.15 6.59
C ILE A 63 1.17 -0.54 8.04
N ASP A 64 2.05 -1.36 8.57
CA ASP A 64 1.96 -1.84 9.95
C ASP A 64 2.01 -0.67 10.94
N ARG A 65 2.95 0.24 10.71
CA ARG A 65 3.09 1.43 11.55
C ARG A 65 1.82 2.30 11.52
N LEU A 66 1.27 2.52 10.34
CA LEU A 66 0.07 3.34 10.19
C LEU A 66 -1.15 2.66 10.79
N SER A 67 -1.23 1.34 10.72
CA SER A 67 -2.36 0.59 11.25
C SER A 67 -2.41 0.59 12.77
N ARG A 68 -1.32 0.96 13.43
CA ARG A 68 -1.25 1.03 14.90
C ARG A 68 -1.61 2.40 15.45
N GLN A 69 -1.83 3.37 14.60
CA GLN A 69 -2.19 4.72 15.03
C GLN A 69 -3.68 4.89 15.32
#